data_d4d01ce9d9db8e94c13962b5faf5c702
#
_entry.id   d4d01ce9d9db8e94c13962b5faf5c702
#
_cell.length_a   1.000
_cell.length_b   1.000
_cell.length_c   1.000
_cell.angle_alpha   90.00
_cell.angle_beta   90.00
_cell.angle_gamma   90.00
#
_symmetry.space_group_name_H-M   'P 1'
#
loop_
_entity.id
_entity.type
_entity.pdbx_description
1 polymer ?
#
loop_
_entity_poly.entity_id
_entity_poly.type
_entity_poly.pdbx_seq_one_letter_code
_entity_poly.pdbx_strand_id
1 'polypeptide(L)'
;AVCGGSGAFLINDAIAYGADVFITGEAKYNDFYDVEDRILLATIGHYESEVCTKEIFYNIISKKFPNFAVHFSNVNSNPVKYL
;
A
#
# COMPACT_ATOMS: atom_id res chain seq x y z
N ALA A 1 -4.38 10.61 -4.24
CA ALA A 1 -4.94 9.26 -4.21
C ALA A 1 -3.94 8.27 -3.61
N VAL A 2 -4.43 7.21 -2.98
CA VAL A 2 -3.57 6.19 -2.32
C VAL A 2 -4.13 4.79 -2.58
N CYS A 3 -3.24 3.84 -2.92
CA CYS A 3 -3.57 2.42 -3.00
C CYS A 3 -2.33 1.58 -2.60
N GLY A 4 -2.40 0.84 -1.50
CA GLY A 4 -1.33 -0.08 -1.07
C GLY A 4 -1.12 -1.23 -2.05
N GLY A 5 0.01 -1.93 -1.94
CA GLY A 5 0.37 -3.04 -2.82
C GLY A 5 0.54 -2.63 -4.28
N SER A 6 0.08 -3.45 -5.19
CA SER A 6 0.17 -3.23 -6.65
C SER A 6 -1.01 -2.40 -7.17
N GLY A 7 -1.06 -1.12 -6.85
CA GLY A 7 -2.16 -0.22 -7.21
C GLY A 7 -2.08 0.44 -8.59
N ALA A 8 -1.06 0.17 -9.40
CA ALA A 8 -0.81 0.87 -10.66
C ALA A 8 -1.99 0.85 -11.64
N PHE A 9 -2.85 -0.17 -11.60
CA PHE A 9 -4.05 -0.25 -12.45
C PHE A 9 -5.10 0.86 -12.17
N LEU A 10 -4.99 1.56 -11.03
CA LEU A 10 -5.88 2.66 -10.64
C LEU A 10 -5.35 4.05 -11.05
N ILE A 11 -4.19 4.14 -11.69
CA ILE A 11 -3.56 5.41 -12.05
C ILE A 11 -4.50 6.28 -12.91
N ASN A 12 -5.13 5.69 -13.93
CA ASN A 12 -6.03 6.43 -14.80
C ASN A 12 -7.29 6.91 -14.07
N ASP A 13 -7.79 6.14 -13.11
CA ASP A 13 -8.91 6.55 -12.26
C ASP A 13 -8.50 7.73 -11.37
N ALA A 14 -7.32 7.67 -10.75
CA ALA A 14 -6.79 8.77 -9.95
C ALA A 14 -6.67 10.07 -10.76
N ILE A 15 -6.16 9.98 -12.00
CA ILE A 15 -6.08 11.12 -12.92
C ILE A 15 -7.48 11.66 -13.26
N ALA A 16 -8.42 10.77 -13.57
CA ALA A 16 -9.80 11.14 -13.93
C ALA A 16 -10.53 11.84 -12.77
N TYR A 17 -10.23 11.47 -11.53
CA TYR A 17 -10.74 12.14 -10.32
C TYR A 17 -9.98 13.42 -9.96
N GLY A 18 -8.98 13.84 -10.75
CA GLY A 18 -8.24 15.08 -10.53
C GLY A 18 -7.23 15.01 -9.38
N ALA A 19 -6.69 13.85 -9.07
CA ALA A 19 -5.63 13.73 -8.08
C ALA A 19 -4.31 14.30 -8.64
N ASP A 20 -3.61 15.10 -7.84
CA ASP A 20 -2.30 15.62 -8.18
C ASP A 20 -1.17 14.61 -7.90
N VAL A 21 -1.41 13.72 -6.94
CA VAL A 21 -0.47 12.69 -6.49
C VAL A 21 -1.16 11.35 -6.36
N PHE A 22 -0.52 10.29 -6.85
CA PHE A 22 -0.92 8.91 -6.58
C PHE A 22 0.21 8.15 -5.90
N ILE A 23 -0.07 7.64 -4.69
CA ILE A 23 0.87 6.86 -3.89
C ILE A 23 0.45 5.39 -3.92
N THR A 24 1.36 4.51 -4.32
CA THR A 24 1.13 3.06 -4.34
C THR A 24 2.33 2.29 -3.81
N GLY A 25 2.16 1.01 -3.53
CA GLY A 25 3.25 0.16 -3.07
C GLY A 25 4.28 -0.09 -4.16
N GLU A 26 3.83 -0.34 -5.40
CA GLU A 26 4.72 -0.61 -6.53
C GLU A 26 4.11 -0.19 -7.86
N ALA A 27 4.97 0.12 -8.80
CA ALA A 27 4.63 0.39 -10.19
C ALA A 27 5.77 -0.07 -11.11
N LYS A 28 5.46 -0.41 -12.33
CA LYS A 28 6.43 -0.80 -13.35
C LYS A 28 7.03 0.42 -14.03
N TYR A 29 8.18 0.24 -14.66
CA TYR A 29 8.83 1.28 -15.45
C TYR A 29 7.89 2.00 -16.43
N ASN A 30 7.09 1.23 -17.17
CA ASN A 30 6.15 1.80 -18.13
C ASN A 30 5.06 2.65 -17.48
N ASP A 31 4.61 2.30 -16.27
CA ASP A 31 3.59 3.07 -15.56
C ASP A 31 4.06 4.52 -15.29
N PHE A 32 5.36 4.71 -15.01
CA PHE A 32 5.95 6.05 -14.84
C PHE A 32 5.99 6.83 -16.16
N TYR A 33 6.27 6.17 -17.27
CA TYR A 33 6.24 6.81 -18.60
C TYR A 33 4.82 7.23 -18.99
N ASP A 34 3.85 6.35 -18.75
CA ASP A 34 2.46 6.58 -19.15
C ASP A 34 1.80 7.74 -18.39
N VAL A 35 2.34 8.12 -17.24
CA VAL A 35 1.79 9.20 -16.41
C VAL A 35 2.56 10.51 -16.48
N GLU A 36 3.61 10.58 -17.29
CA GLU A 36 4.46 11.77 -17.41
C GLU A 36 3.62 13.05 -17.55
N ASP A 37 3.92 14.05 -16.71
CA ASP A 37 3.24 15.34 -16.66
C ASP A 37 1.72 15.33 -16.32
N ARG A 38 1.12 14.17 -16.05
CA ARG A 38 -0.32 14.09 -15.71
C ARG A 38 -0.61 13.95 -14.23
N ILE A 39 0.26 13.28 -13.49
CA ILE A 39 0.15 13.04 -12.05
C ILE A 39 1.53 12.73 -11.47
N LEU A 40 1.79 13.12 -10.24
CA LEU A 40 2.98 12.65 -9.53
C LEU A 40 2.74 11.22 -9.05
N LEU A 41 3.44 10.25 -9.64
CA LEU A 41 3.41 8.85 -9.21
C LEU A 41 4.53 8.59 -8.20
N ALA A 42 4.18 8.13 -7.00
CA ALA A 42 5.11 7.78 -5.94
C ALA A 42 4.96 6.33 -5.51
N THR A 43 6.08 5.59 -5.41
CA THR A 43 6.09 4.22 -4.89
C THR A 43 6.77 4.17 -3.53
N ILE A 44 6.17 3.46 -2.58
CA ILE A 44 6.64 3.38 -1.19
C ILE A 44 7.07 1.99 -0.74
N GLY A 45 7.04 1.01 -1.65
CA GLY A 45 7.28 -0.40 -1.35
C GLY A 45 6.00 -1.18 -1.06
N HIS A 46 5.91 -2.39 -1.59
CA HIS A 46 4.74 -3.26 -1.41
C HIS A 46 4.55 -3.62 0.07
N TYR A 47 5.60 -4.17 0.68
CA TYR A 47 5.58 -4.54 2.09
C TYR A 47 5.30 -3.33 2.99
N GLU A 48 5.96 -2.22 2.77
CA GLU A 48 5.85 -0.99 3.57
C GLU A 48 4.43 -0.41 3.50
N SER A 49 3.78 -0.52 2.35
CA SER A 49 2.40 -0.04 2.17
C SER A 49 1.34 -0.91 2.85
N GLU A 50 1.66 -2.18 3.16
CA GLU A 50 0.69 -3.16 3.67
C GLU A 50 0.97 -3.65 5.09
N VAL A 51 2.18 -3.45 5.64
CA VAL A 51 2.57 -3.99 6.95
C VAL A 51 1.67 -3.52 8.09
N CYS A 52 1.08 -2.33 7.99
CA CYS A 52 0.13 -1.78 8.97
C CYS A 52 -1.17 -2.59 9.10
N THR A 53 -1.49 -3.41 8.10
CA THR A 53 -2.70 -4.26 8.08
C THR A 53 -2.77 -5.18 9.30
N LYS A 54 -1.64 -5.65 9.82
CA LYS A 54 -1.58 -6.46 11.04
C LYS A 54 -2.19 -5.74 12.24
N GLU A 55 -1.87 -4.47 12.43
CA GLU A 55 -2.40 -3.66 13.53
C GLU A 55 -3.89 -3.38 13.33
N ILE A 56 -4.31 -3.13 12.10
CA ILE A 56 -5.73 -2.89 11.78
C ILE A 56 -6.55 -4.12 12.14
N PHE A 57 -6.15 -5.32 11.71
CA PHE A 57 -6.85 -6.56 12.05
C PHE A 57 -6.80 -6.87 13.54
N TYR A 58 -5.65 -6.67 14.19
CA TYR A 58 -5.53 -6.84 15.64
C TYR A 58 -6.57 -5.99 16.38
N ASN A 59 -6.67 -4.71 16.04
CA ASN A 59 -7.58 -3.79 16.69
C ASN A 59 -9.05 -4.16 16.47
N ILE A 60 -9.41 -4.57 15.23
CA ILE A 60 -10.78 -4.98 14.90
C ILE A 60 -11.16 -6.26 15.67
N ILE A 61 -10.29 -7.27 15.65
CA ILE A 61 -10.55 -8.56 16.29
C ILE A 61 -10.62 -8.41 17.81
N SER A 62 -9.64 -7.73 18.41
CA SER A 62 -9.59 -7.52 19.87
C SER A 62 -10.80 -6.73 20.38
N LYS A 63 -11.27 -5.75 19.60
CA LYS A 63 -12.47 -4.98 19.94
C LYS A 63 -13.73 -5.83 19.85
N LYS A 64 -13.83 -6.67 18.81
CA LYS A 64 -15.03 -7.50 18.56
C LYS A 64 -15.10 -8.72 19.48
N PHE A 65 -13.95 -9.27 19.83
CA PHE A 65 -13.80 -10.47 20.63
C PHE A 65 -12.82 -10.24 21.81
N PRO A 66 -13.24 -9.49 22.86
CA PRO A 66 -12.32 -9.04 23.91
C PRO A 66 -11.73 -10.18 24.76
N ASN A 67 -12.35 -11.35 24.76
CA ASN A 67 -11.86 -12.54 25.48
C ASN A 67 -11.02 -13.48 24.59
N PHE A 68 -10.78 -13.11 23.34
CA PHE A 68 -9.98 -13.90 22.42
C PHE A 68 -8.52 -13.41 22.44
N ALA A 69 -7.59 -14.34 22.65
CA ALA A 69 -6.14 -14.01 22.61
C ALA A 69 -5.68 -13.85 21.17
N VAL A 70 -5.47 -12.60 20.76
CA VAL A 70 -4.94 -12.26 19.43
C VAL A 70 -3.43 -12.03 19.55
N HIS A 71 -2.66 -12.63 18.67
CA HIS A 71 -1.20 -12.48 18.64
C HIS A 71 -0.72 -12.03 17.27
N PHE A 72 0.29 -11.16 17.26
CA PHE A 72 1.03 -10.82 16.05
C PHE A 72 2.01 -11.94 15.68
N SER A 73 2.11 -12.22 14.38
CA SER A 73 3.23 -13.02 13.88
C SER A 73 4.54 -12.23 14.01
N ASN A 74 5.55 -12.86 14.57
CA ASN A 74 6.91 -12.29 14.66
C ASN A 74 7.77 -12.54 13.41
N VAL A 75 7.20 -13.21 12.41
CA VAL A 75 7.91 -13.46 11.14
C VAL A 75 7.97 -12.17 10.33
N ASN A 76 9.18 -11.74 9.98
CA ASN A 76 9.40 -10.67 9.03
C ASN A 76 9.31 -11.26 7.61
N SER A 77 8.24 -10.92 6.89
CA SER A 77 7.99 -11.38 5.52
C SER A 77 8.55 -10.43 4.45
N ASN A 78 9.26 -9.35 4.83
CA ASN A 78 9.86 -8.44 3.86
C ASN A 78 11.03 -9.11 3.12
N PRO A 79 10.93 -9.37 1.81
CA PRO A 79 12.02 -9.96 1.03
C PRO A 79 13.12 -8.95 0.70
N VAL A 80 12.82 -7.65 0.78
CA VAL A 80 13.74 -6.56 0.43
C VAL A 80 14.70 -6.30 1.59
N LYS A 81 15.97 -6.17 1.27
CA LYS A 81 17.03 -5.81 2.22
C LYS A 81 17.58 -4.44 1.83
N TYR A 82 17.54 -3.52 2.77
CA TYR A 82 18.12 -2.19 2.61
C TYR A 82 19.56 -2.20 3.14
N LEU A 83 20.49 -1.71 2.33
CA LEU A 83 21.92 -1.65 2.66
C LEU A 83 22.29 -0.28 3.22
#